data_b1a58b29edf9548ddd076c4e8315eae7
#
_entry.id   b1a58b29edf9548ddd076c4e8315eae7
#
_cell.length_a   1.000
_cell.length_b   1.000
_cell.length_c   1.000
_cell.angle_alpha   90.00
_cell.angle_beta   90.00
_cell.angle_gamma   90.00
#
_symmetry.space_group_name_H-M   'P 1'
#
loop_
_entity.id
_entity.type
_entity.pdbx_description
1 polymer ?
#
loop_
_entity_poly.entity_id
_entity_poly.type
_entity_poly.pdbx_seq_one_letter_code
_entity_poly.pdbx_strand_id
1 'polypeptide(L)'
;MKLSTARSPSRRGGECVQKLLLFVASLVLALLTLSAVSVDRLKGHVSWLADPAREGRQASTAGAAAASDYIAQQFKEIGCDVQMQDFGRMRRNVIGRIGTAQRYLLFGAHYDGQGPGMPSASDNAAGVAVTIEIMRELKAKELPVSLIAVAFDDEEQGLNGSRYYSDHPPYPLENTQAALIFDTLGRPFMDLSTWTMFVLGAEYSKELAAVIQKRSRSEMLVVGTDLIGPRSDFAPFAVKHVPYLFFSHATHKDYHGPGDTAESVNYTKLAEDASFISLIAEDIVRLPAQPKYLTEPVYPPGESASLENELQLVEKERSDIPQAFRLMFDDFRARLKSDSSREVRRIATSVLLALATPRLSSFMLSFFIGPYYERENRPDLAVVAYEEALKWTADAVERRDLEEKIRALR
;
A
#
# COMPACT_ATOMS: atom_id res chain seq x y z
N MET A 1 38.91 -37.98 -68.47
CA MET A 1 37.92 -38.08 -67.41
C MET A 1 38.50 -37.40 -66.19
N LYS A 2 38.14 -36.15 -65.92
CA LYS A 2 38.64 -35.38 -64.75
C LYS A 2 37.48 -35.22 -63.79
N LEU A 3 37.59 -35.80 -62.58
CA LEU A 3 36.63 -35.65 -61.47
C LEU A 3 36.85 -34.30 -60.79
N SER A 4 35.77 -33.52 -60.77
CA SER A 4 35.66 -32.24 -60.08
C SER A 4 35.42 -32.50 -58.57
N THR A 5 36.30 -32.03 -57.70
CA THR A 5 36.12 -32.07 -56.25
C THR A 5 35.32 -30.82 -55.83
N ALA A 6 34.07 -31.05 -55.35
CA ALA A 6 33.23 -30.01 -54.76
C ALA A 6 33.85 -29.61 -53.41
N ARG A 7 34.11 -28.31 -53.20
CA ARG A 7 34.51 -27.72 -51.93
C ARG A 7 33.29 -27.64 -50.99
N SER A 8 33.39 -28.18 -49.79
CA SER A 8 32.40 -28.03 -48.73
C SER A 8 32.33 -26.57 -48.24
N PRO A 9 31.13 -26.04 -47.88
CA PRO A 9 31.01 -24.68 -47.40
C PRO A 9 31.65 -24.55 -46.02
N SER A 10 32.31 -23.41 -45.78
CA SER A 10 33.18 -23.12 -44.65
C SER A 10 32.41 -23.12 -43.31
N ARG A 11 32.85 -23.90 -42.32
CA ARG A 11 32.39 -23.93 -40.94
C ARG A 11 32.50 -22.58 -40.20
N ARG A 12 33.26 -21.61 -40.72
CA ARG A 12 33.51 -20.29 -40.09
C ARG A 12 32.28 -19.36 -40.07
N GLY A 13 31.34 -19.46 -40.99
CA GLY A 13 30.14 -18.66 -41.03
C GLY A 13 29.14 -18.96 -39.90
N GLY A 14 29.02 -20.25 -39.53
CA GLY A 14 28.11 -20.70 -38.47
C GLY A 14 28.53 -20.27 -37.08
N GLU A 15 29.84 -20.30 -36.77
CA GLU A 15 30.37 -19.87 -35.46
C GLU A 15 30.23 -18.36 -35.24
N CYS A 16 30.35 -17.54 -36.26
CA CYS A 16 30.19 -16.10 -36.18
C CYS A 16 28.74 -15.71 -35.90
N VAL A 17 27.77 -16.36 -36.58
CA VAL A 17 26.33 -16.17 -36.40
C VAL A 17 25.92 -16.63 -34.98
N GLN A 18 26.43 -17.76 -34.51
CA GLN A 18 26.12 -18.26 -33.17
C GLN A 18 26.68 -17.37 -32.06
N LYS A 19 27.89 -16.81 -32.19
CA LYS A 19 28.47 -15.84 -31.28
C LYS A 19 27.67 -14.52 -31.28
N LEU A 20 27.21 -14.05 -32.45
CA LEU A 20 26.38 -12.86 -32.55
C LEU A 20 25.02 -13.07 -31.88
N LEU A 21 24.38 -14.22 -32.08
CA LEU A 21 23.11 -14.57 -31.43
C LEU A 21 23.26 -14.66 -29.89
N LEU A 22 24.34 -15.27 -29.40
CA LEU A 22 24.62 -15.33 -27.96
C LEU A 22 24.91 -13.94 -27.38
N PHE A 23 25.63 -13.09 -28.09
CA PHE A 23 25.89 -11.71 -27.68
C PHE A 23 24.58 -10.88 -27.66
N VAL A 24 23.75 -10.99 -28.68
CA VAL A 24 22.42 -10.33 -28.74
C VAL A 24 21.52 -10.87 -27.63
N ALA A 25 21.49 -12.19 -27.42
CA ALA A 25 20.70 -12.80 -26.34
C ALA A 25 21.19 -12.34 -24.94
N SER A 26 22.51 -12.26 -24.74
CA SER A 26 23.06 -11.75 -23.48
C SER A 26 22.81 -10.25 -23.28
N LEU A 27 22.84 -9.45 -24.35
CA LEU A 27 22.51 -8.03 -24.33
C LEU A 27 21.03 -7.80 -24.03
N VAL A 28 20.13 -8.60 -24.66
CA VAL A 28 18.69 -8.56 -24.39
C VAL A 28 18.40 -9.02 -22.97
N LEU A 29 19.06 -10.07 -22.47
CA LEU A 29 18.92 -10.54 -21.10
C LEU A 29 19.44 -9.48 -20.09
N ALA A 30 20.57 -8.82 -20.39
CA ALA A 30 21.10 -7.73 -19.58
C ALA A 30 20.17 -6.50 -19.61
N LEU A 31 19.56 -6.17 -20.74
CA LEU A 31 18.56 -5.10 -20.85
C LEU A 31 17.27 -5.43 -20.08
N LEU A 32 16.83 -6.71 -20.10
CA LEU A 32 15.67 -7.18 -19.34
C LEU A 32 15.94 -7.16 -17.82
N THR A 33 17.17 -7.46 -17.38
CA THR A 33 17.55 -7.38 -15.96
C THR A 33 17.74 -5.95 -15.48
N LEU A 34 18.07 -5.00 -16.36
CA LEU A 34 18.19 -3.57 -16.03
C LEU A 34 16.84 -2.87 -15.84
N SER A 35 15.74 -3.41 -16.38
CA SER A 35 14.40 -2.82 -16.26
C SER A 35 13.54 -3.46 -15.17
N ALA A 36 13.93 -4.59 -14.60
CA ALA A 36 13.18 -5.25 -13.54
C ALA A 36 13.37 -4.54 -12.18
N VAL A 37 12.33 -4.57 -11.34
CA VAL A 37 12.44 -4.13 -9.95
C VAL A 37 13.56 -4.89 -9.23
N SER A 38 14.50 -4.17 -8.61
CA SER A 38 15.68 -4.76 -7.99
C SER A 38 15.54 -4.83 -6.48
N VAL A 39 15.69 -6.01 -5.92
CA VAL A 39 15.75 -6.26 -4.47
C VAL A 39 16.83 -5.40 -3.81
N ASP A 40 18.03 -5.32 -4.41
CA ASP A 40 19.15 -4.55 -3.85
C ASP A 40 18.88 -3.04 -3.86
N ARG A 41 18.26 -2.52 -4.93
CA ARG A 41 17.88 -1.10 -4.98
C ARG A 41 16.78 -0.76 -3.96
N LEU A 42 15.73 -1.59 -3.86
CA LEU A 42 14.70 -1.42 -2.82
C LEU A 42 15.33 -1.41 -1.44
N LYS A 43 16.20 -2.37 -1.14
CA LYS A 43 16.93 -2.41 0.13
C LYS A 43 17.78 -1.17 0.34
N GLY A 44 18.46 -0.70 -0.70
CA GLY A 44 19.28 0.53 -0.64
C GLY A 44 18.42 1.76 -0.29
N HIS A 45 17.28 1.93 -0.95
CA HIS A 45 16.36 3.04 -0.68
C HIS A 45 15.79 3.00 0.74
N VAL A 46 15.25 1.85 1.15
CA VAL A 46 14.67 1.70 2.51
C VAL A 46 15.74 1.87 3.58
N SER A 47 16.92 1.25 3.43
CA SER A 47 18.01 1.38 4.40
C SER A 47 18.48 2.82 4.52
N TRP A 48 18.54 3.58 3.43
CA TRP A 48 18.94 4.98 3.48
C TRP A 48 17.87 5.85 4.15
N LEU A 49 16.59 5.66 3.81
CA LEU A 49 15.48 6.44 4.37
C LEU A 49 15.26 6.13 5.86
N ALA A 50 15.31 4.86 6.25
CA ALA A 50 15.10 4.40 7.63
C ALA A 50 16.35 4.49 8.52
N ASP A 51 17.49 4.99 8.00
CA ASP A 51 18.73 5.14 8.77
C ASP A 51 18.50 6.09 9.96
N PRO A 52 19.02 5.77 11.16
CA PRO A 52 18.91 6.63 12.34
C PRO A 52 19.36 8.08 12.14
N ALA A 53 20.28 8.35 11.20
CA ALA A 53 20.69 9.69 10.83
C ALA A 53 19.58 10.55 10.18
N ARG A 54 18.43 9.94 9.83
CA ARG A 54 17.23 10.65 9.34
C ARG A 54 16.27 10.99 10.48
N GLU A 55 16.60 10.63 11.73
CA GLU A 55 15.82 10.97 12.92
C GLU A 55 14.32 10.64 12.77
N GLY A 56 14.01 9.51 12.10
CA GLY A 56 12.63 9.08 11.82
C GLY A 56 11.85 9.96 10.86
N ARG A 57 12.53 10.86 10.14
CA ARG A 57 11.96 11.71 9.06
C ARG A 57 10.71 12.51 9.45
N GLN A 58 10.56 12.87 10.73
CA GLN A 58 9.41 13.67 11.15
C GLN A 58 9.31 14.95 10.31
N ALA A 59 8.11 15.28 9.89
CA ALA A 59 7.84 16.47 9.10
C ALA A 59 8.42 17.75 9.75
N SER A 60 8.91 18.68 8.93
CA SER A 60 9.55 19.93 9.38
C SER A 60 10.90 19.75 10.08
N THR A 61 11.58 18.61 9.93
CA THR A 61 12.92 18.36 10.50
C THR A 61 14.00 18.29 9.43
N ALA A 62 15.27 18.33 9.88
CA ALA A 62 16.42 18.12 8.99
C ALA A 62 16.42 16.72 8.36
N GLY A 63 15.93 15.71 9.09
CA GLY A 63 15.78 14.34 8.59
C GLY A 63 14.80 14.25 7.43
N ALA A 64 13.62 14.88 7.55
CA ALA A 64 12.65 14.97 6.46
C ALA A 64 13.20 15.76 5.26
N ALA A 65 13.89 16.88 5.50
CA ALA A 65 14.53 17.65 4.43
C ALA A 65 15.57 16.82 3.66
N ALA A 66 16.43 16.08 4.38
CA ALA A 66 17.40 15.17 3.76
C ALA A 66 16.71 14.05 2.96
N ALA A 67 15.61 13.49 3.47
CA ALA A 67 14.83 12.49 2.76
C ALA A 67 14.24 13.04 1.46
N SER A 68 13.65 14.23 1.47
CA SER A 68 13.13 14.88 0.26
C SER A 68 14.21 15.14 -0.79
N ASP A 69 15.38 15.60 -0.37
CA ASP A 69 16.52 15.83 -1.27
C ASP A 69 17.03 14.52 -1.89
N TYR A 70 17.11 13.46 -1.10
CA TYR A 70 17.44 12.11 -1.58
C TYR A 70 16.44 11.60 -2.63
N ILE A 71 15.14 11.71 -2.35
CA ILE A 71 14.08 11.27 -3.26
C ILE A 71 14.13 12.07 -4.57
N ALA A 72 14.30 13.40 -4.48
CA ALA A 72 14.48 14.26 -5.63
C ALA A 72 15.67 13.83 -6.50
N GLN A 73 16.79 13.45 -5.85
CA GLN A 73 17.96 12.94 -6.54
C GLN A 73 17.66 11.61 -7.24
N GLN A 74 16.96 10.68 -6.57
CA GLN A 74 16.58 9.39 -7.19
C GLN A 74 15.65 9.59 -8.39
N PHE A 75 14.68 10.50 -8.31
CA PHE A 75 13.82 10.82 -9.45
C PHE A 75 14.62 11.43 -10.63
N LYS A 76 15.61 12.31 -10.35
CA LYS A 76 16.51 12.84 -11.40
C LYS A 76 17.36 11.75 -12.05
N GLU A 77 17.87 10.81 -11.28
CA GLU A 77 18.67 9.67 -11.80
C GLU A 77 17.84 8.75 -12.70
N ILE A 78 16.55 8.60 -12.43
CA ILE A 78 15.61 7.93 -13.34
C ILE A 78 15.41 8.77 -14.62
N GLY A 79 15.62 10.08 -14.57
CA GLY A 79 15.38 11.04 -15.64
C GLY A 79 13.98 11.62 -15.62
N CYS A 80 13.43 11.79 -14.42
CA CYS A 80 12.22 12.57 -14.21
C CYS A 80 12.53 14.08 -14.30
N ASP A 81 11.57 14.84 -14.80
CA ASP A 81 11.46 16.26 -14.49
C ASP A 81 10.99 16.39 -13.04
N VAL A 82 11.78 17.06 -12.20
CA VAL A 82 11.57 17.09 -10.74
C VAL A 82 11.16 18.46 -10.27
N GLN A 83 10.04 18.51 -9.55
CA GLN A 83 9.54 19.71 -8.90
C GLN A 83 9.44 19.48 -7.38
N MET A 84 9.91 20.48 -6.60
CA MET A 84 9.65 20.55 -5.16
C MET A 84 8.44 21.43 -4.93
N GLN A 85 7.43 20.90 -4.22
CA GLN A 85 6.20 21.63 -3.91
C GLN A 85 6.19 21.98 -2.43
N ASP A 86 6.69 23.20 -2.10
CA ASP A 86 6.74 23.70 -0.73
C ASP A 86 5.35 24.12 -0.24
N PHE A 87 5.00 23.75 1.00
CA PHE A 87 3.76 24.14 1.64
C PHE A 87 3.95 24.65 3.10
N GLY A 88 5.09 25.25 3.33
CA GLY A 88 5.44 25.97 4.55
C GLY A 88 6.11 25.10 5.62
N ARG A 89 6.77 25.77 6.58
CA ARG A 89 7.48 25.13 7.72
C ARG A 89 8.44 23.99 7.31
N MET A 90 9.25 24.19 6.27
CA MET A 90 10.18 23.18 5.72
C MET A 90 9.49 21.91 5.19
N ARG A 91 8.17 21.92 4.98
CA ARG A 91 7.42 20.81 4.41
C ARG A 91 7.33 20.92 2.91
N ARG A 92 7.55 19.82 2.22
CA ARG A 92 7.52 19.80 0.76
C ARG A 92 7.20 18.43 0.17
N ASN A 93 6.32 18.38 -0.79
CA ASN A 93 6.18 17.19 -1.63
C ASN A 93 7.29 17.16 -2.69
N VAL A 94 7.74 15.96 -3.03
CA VAL A 94 8.69 15.75 -4.14
C VAL A 94 7.94 15.11 -5.29
N ILE A 95 7.93 15.81 -6.45
CA ILE A 95 7.17 15.40 -7.62
C ILE A 95 8.14 15.09 -8.75
N GLY A 96 8.03 13.89 -9.32
CA GLY A 96 8.78 13.47 -10.50
C GLY A 96 7.86 13.18 -11.67
N ARG A 97 8.15 13.70 -12.87
CA ARG A 97 7.37 13.43 -14.08
C ARG A 97 8.22 12.78 -15.16
N ILE A 98 7.67 11.76 -15.82
CA ILE A 98 8.19 11.16 -17.05
C ILE A 98 7.15 11.32 -18.15
N GLY A 99 7.58 11.78 -19.33
CA GLY A 99 6.70 11.95 -20.50
C GLY A 99 6.06 13.33 -20.58
N THR A 100 5.44 13.60 -21.73
CA THR A 100 4.83 14.91 -22.07
C THR A 100 3.33 14.82 -22.35
N ALA A 101 2.76 13.61 -22.25
CA ALA A 101 1.32 13.40 -22.44
C ALA A 101 0.50 14.17 -21.41
N GLN A 102 -0.71 14.59 -21.78
CA GLN A 102 -1.62 15.31 -20.89
C GLN A 102 -2.44 14.39 -20.00
N ARG A 103 -2.45 13.08 -20.27
CA ARG A 103 -3.03 12.06 -19.38
C ARG A 103 -1.94 11.51 -18.47
N TYR A 104 -2.29 11.27 -17.21
CA TYR A 104 -1.32 10.88 -16.18
C TYR A 104 -1.71 9.59 -15.48
N LEU A 105 -0.72 8.80 -15.10
CA LEU A 105 -0.84 7.79 -14.05
C LEU A 105 0.03 8.24 -12.88
N LEU A 106 -0.55 8.35 -11.69
CA LEU A 106 0.12 8.84 -10.51
C LEU A 106 0.47 7.68 -9.55
N PHE A 107 1.68 7.72 -9.01
CA PHE A 107 2.16 6.86 -7.94
C PHE A 107 2.52 7.71 -6.73
N GLY A 108 2.02 7.36 -5.54
CA GLY A 108 2.22 8.17 -4.36
C GLY A 108 2.52 7.34 -3.11
N ALA A 109 3.41 7.87 -2.27
CA ALA A 109 3.69 7.37 -0.92
C ALA A 109 4.19 8.53 -0.07
N HIS A 110 3.88 8.55 1.23
CA HIS A 110 4.50 9.54 2.11
C HIS A 110 5.93 9.15 2.48
N TYR A 111 6.76 10.15 2.76
CA TYR A 111 8.16 9.93 3.12
C TYR A 111 8.51 10.37 4.54
N ASP A 112 7.63 11.14 5.18
CA ASP A 112 7.75 11.45 6.60
C ASP A 112 7.49 10.21 7.46
N GLY A 113 7.78 10.30 8.73
CA GLY A 113 7.56 9.23 9.70
C GLY A 113 7.40 9.81 11.12
N GLN A 114 7.33 8.92 12.10
CA GLN A 114 6.93 9.21 13.48
C GLN A 114 7.96 10.05 14.29
N GLY A 115 9.20 10.18 13.80
CA GLY A 115 10.24 10.96 14.44
C GLY A 115 11.33 10.16 15.15
N PRO A 116 12.13 10.81 16.01
CA PRO A 116 13.34 10.20 16.53
C PRO A 116 13.11 8.86 17.24
N GLY A 117 13.97 7.89 16.91
CA GLY A 117 13.90 6.54 17.45
C GLY A 117 12.90 5.61 16.76
N MET A 118 12.18 6.11 15.77
CA MET A 118 11.21 5.33 14.96
C MET A 118 11.64 5.34 13.49
N PRO A 119 12.29 4.26 12.99
CA PRO A 119 12.86 4.23 11.64
C PRO A 119 11.83 4.31 10.52
N SER A 120 10.59 3.86 10.77
CA SER A 120 9.48 3.93 9.81
C SER A 120 9.85 3.31 8.45
N ALA A 121 10.36 2.08 8.48
CA ALA A 121 10.86 1.40 7.29
C ALA A 121 9.74 0.86 6.40
N SER A 122 8.79 0.13 6.97
CA SER A 122 7.59 -0.31 6.24
C SER A 122 6.57 0.81 6.10
N ASP A 123 6.55 1.72 7.06
CA ASP A 123 5.66 2.88 7.16
C ASP A 123 6.45 4.20 7.20
N ASN A 124 6.88 4.83 6.04
CA ASN A 124 6.54 4.33 4.71
C ASN A 124 7.76 4.48 3.75
N ALA A 125 8.99 4.21 4.24
CA ALA A 125 10.16 4.20 3.37
C ALA A 125 10.04 3.13 2.26
N ALA A 126 9.35 2.00 2.54
CA ALA A 126 9.10 0.94 1.57
C ALA A 126 8.17 1.41 0.43
N GLY A 127 7.10 2.14 0.73
CA GLY A 127 6.21 2.72 -0.30
C GLY A 127 6.94 3.72 -1.20
N VAL A 128 7.81 4.54 -0.63
CA VAL A 128 8.68 5.45 -1.42
C VAL A 128 9.63 4.65 -2.32
N ALA A 129 10.28 3.61 -1.79
CA ALA A 129 11.18 2.75 -2.57
C ALA A 129 10.44 2.06 -3.73
N VAL A 130 9.23 1.56 -3.49
CA VAL A 130 8.34 0.98 -4.52
C VAL A 130 8.01 2.03 -5.57
N THR A 131 7.65 3.25 -5.18
CA THR A 131 7.36 4.36 -6.11
C THR A 131 8.56 4.63 -7.01
N ILE A 132 9.78 4.73 -6.47
CA ILE A 132 11.01 4.97 -7.23
C ILE A 132 11.25 3.83 -8.25
N GLU A 133 11.12 2.58 -7.82
CA GLU A 133 11.43 1.43 -8.67
C GLU A 133 10.36 1.18 -9.74
N ILE A 134 9.08 1.41 -9.45
CA ILE A 134 8.00 1.37 -10.46
C ILE A 134 8.23 2.43 -11.54
N MET A 135 8.59 3.66 -11.16
CA MET A 135 8.92 4.71 -12.12
C MET A 135 10.09 4.31 -13.03
N ARG A 136 11.12 3.68 -12.47
CA ARG A 136 12.28 3.16 -13.21
C ARG A 136 11.88 2.06 -14.20
N GLU A 137 11.08 1.11 -13.76
CA GLU A 137 10.60 0.00 -14.58
C GLU A 137 9.72 0.50 -15.74
N LEU A 138 8.73 1.33 -15.42
CA LEU A 138 7.75 1.78 -16.41
C LEU A 138 8.30 2.78 -17.42
N LYS A 139 9.35 3.55 -17.06
CA LYS A 139 10.04 4.43 -18.00
C LYS A 139 10.53 3.69 -19.25
N ALA A 140 11.00 2.47 -19.07
CA ALA A 140 11.53 1.67 -20.19
C ALA A 140 10.44 1.17 -21.16
N LYS A 141 9.15 1.35 -20.85
CA LYS A 141 8.02 0.76 -21.57
C LYS A 141 7.32 1.71 -22.55
N GLU A 142 7.78 2.95 -22.70
CA GLU A 142 7.23 3.96 -23.63
C GLU A 142 5.69 4.01 -23.61
N LEU A 143 5.13 4.34 -22.44
CA LEU A 143 3.68 4.35 -22.22
C LEU A 143 3.02 5.58 -22.87
N PRO A 144 1.75 5.47 -23.32
CA PRO A 144 1.03 6.58 -23.98
C PRO A 144 0.49 7.65 -23.00
N VAL A 145 0.97 7.65 -21.77
CA VAL A 145 0.62 8.60 -20.69
C VAL A 145 1.89 9.13 -20.05
N SER A 146 1.81 10.27 -19.37
CA SER A 146 2.87 10.68 -18.46
C SER A 146 2.75 9.93 -17.14
N LEU A 147 3.89 9.56 -16.56
CA LEU A 147 3.97 9.00 -15.21
C LEU A 147 4.30 10.12 -14.24
N ILE A 148 3.56 10.20 -13.15
CA ILE A 148 3.78 11.14 -12.06
C ILE A 148 4.11 10.34 -10.80
N ALA A 149 5.25 10.59 -10.19
CA ALA A 149 5.55 10.12 -8.85
C ALA A 149 5.42 11.27 -7.85
N VAL A 150 4.80 11.03 -6.71
CA VAL A 150 4.73 12.01 -5.63
C VAL A 150 5.15 11.35 -4.33
N ALA A 151 6.20 11.88 -3.71
CA ALA A 151 6.51 11.57 -2.33
C ALA A 151 5.90 12.68 -1.46
N PHE A 152 4.88 12.33 -0.68
CA PHE A 152 4.16 13.26 0.18
C PHE A 152 4.90 13.48 1.50
N ASP A 153 4.84 14.70 2.03
CA ASP A 153 5.34 15.04 3.36
C ASP A 153 4.16 15.23 4.33
N ASP A 154 4.42 15.03 5.62
CA ASP A 154 3.48 15.39 6.69
C ASP A 154 2.14 14.61 6.61
N GLU A 155 2.22 13.34 6.22
CA GLU A 155 1.09 12.40 6.25
C GLU A 155 0.68 12.11 7.70
N GLU A 156 1.66 11.78 8.53
CA GLU A 156 1.54 11.35 9.93
C GLU A 156 0.89 12.42 10.84
N GLN A 157 0.88 13.67 10.41
CA GLN A 157 0.24 14.79 11.11
C GLN A 157 -1.11 15.16 10.50
N GLY A 158 -1.67 14.32 9.62
CA GLY A 158 -3.01 14.47 9.08
C GLY A 158 -3.10 14.69 7.56
N LEU A 159 -2.32 13.95 6.77
CA LEU A 159 -2.39 13.94 5.30
C LEU A 159 -2.09 15.30 4.66
N ASN A 160 -1.23 16.13 5.29
CA ASN A 160 -1.08 17.53 4.87
C ASN A 160 -0.45 17.66 3.48
N GLY A 161 0.51 16.81 3.13
CA GLY A 161 1.16 16.82 1.83
C GLY A 161 0.24 16.43 0.69
N SER A 162 -0.48 15.32 0.82
CA SER A 162 -1.42 14.87 -0.21
C SER A 162 -2.63 15.78 -0.35
N ARG A 163 -3.13 16.36 0.75
CA ARG A 163 -4.15 17.41 0.72
C ARG A 163 -3.65 18.62 -0.05
N TYR A 164 -2.44 19.13 0.28
CA TYR A 164 -1.87 20.26 -0.41
C TYR A 164 -1.68 19.98 -1.90
N TYR A 165 -1.17 18.79 -2.26
CA TYR A 165 -1.03 18.37 -3.65
C TYR A 165 -2.38 18.37 -4.38
N SER A 166 -3.42 17.79 -3.77
CA SER A 166 -4.75 17.71 -4.39
C SER A 166 -5.47 19.06 -4.50
N ASP A 167 -5.15 20.02 -3.63
CA ASP A 167 -5.69 21.37 -3.68
C ASP A 167 -4.91 22.31 -4.61
N HIS A 168 -3.61 22.03 -4.83
CA HIS A 168 -2.69 22.82 -5.66
C HIS A 168 -1.93 21.91 -6.65
N PRO A 169 -2.62 21.13 -7.48
CA PRO A 169 -1.98 20.15 -8.32
C PRO A 169 -1.17 20.84 -9.43
N PRO A 170 0.12 20.50 -9.64
CA PRO A 170 0.90 21.05 -10.73
C PRO A 170 0.45 20.55 -12.10
N TYR A 171 -0.32 19.46 -12.12
CA TYR A 171 -0.92 18.87 -13.30
C TYR A 171 -2.42 18.65 -13.03
N PRO A 172 -3.31 19.00 -13.98
CA PRO A 172 -4.76 18.90 -13.79
C PRO A 172 -5.22 17.51 -13.31
N LEU A 173 -5.89 17.44 -12.17
CA LEU A 173 -6.33 16.16 -11.58
C LEU A 173 -7.32 15.40 -12.47
N GLU A 174 -8.15 16.13 -13.23
CA GLU A 174 -9.10 15.54 -14.19
C GLU A 174 -8.42 14.74 -15.29
N ASN A 175 -7.13 14.94 -15.52
CA ASN A 175 -6.34 14.18 -16.48
C ASN A 175 -5.66 12.95 -15.85
N THR A 176 -5.80 12.75 -14.55
CA THR A 176 -5.25 11.59 -13.84
C THR A 176 -6.12 10.37 -14.08
N GLN A 177 -5.59 9.35 -14.75
CA GLN A 177 -6.31 8.10 -15.01
C GLN A 177 -6.59 7.34 -13.70
N ALA A 178 -5.59 7.27 -12.84
CA ALA A 178 -5.70 6.73 -11.49
C ALA A 178 -4.53 7.24 -10.64
N ALA A 179 -4.75 7.33 -9.32
CA ALA A 179 -3.71 7.47 -8.32
C ALA A 179 -3.48 6.10 -7.65
N LEU A 180 -2.27 5.56 -7.76
CA LEU A 180 -1.85 4.33 -7.09
C LEU A 180 -1.05 4.75 -5.85
N ILE A 181 -1.59 4.49 -4.67
CA ILE A 181 -1.05 4.95 -3.40
C ILE A 181 -0.55 3.76 -2.60
N PHE A 182 0.63 3.90 -2.01
CA PHE A 182 1.34 2.86 -1.28
C PHE A 182 1.57 3.27 0.16
N ASP A 183 1.23 2.37 1.08
CA ASP A 183 1.44 2.61 2.50
C ASP A 183 1.56 1.28 3.26
N THR A 184 2.50 1.22 4.21
CA THR A 184 2.77 0.02 5.01
C THR A 184 3.02 -1.24 4.16
N LEU A 185 4.08 -1.22 3.33
CA LEU A 185 4.51 -2.35 2.50
C LEU A 185 5.74 -3.05 3.06
N GLY A 186 5.94 -4.31 2.64
CA GLY A 186 7.16 -5.08 2.92
C GLY A 186 7.18 -5.82 4.26
N ARG A 187 6.08 -5.76 5.04
CA ARG A 187 5.86 -6.61 6.22
C ARG A 187 4.46 -7.22 6.19
N PRO A 188 4.29 -8.49 6.60
CA PRO A 188 2.98 -9.11 6.55
C PRO A 188 2.05 -8.57 7.64
N PHE A 189 0.75 -8.52 7.35
CA PHE A 189 -0.29 -8.15 8.31
C PHE A 189 -0.15 -8.95 9.60
N MET A 190 -0.11 -8.25 10.74
CA MET A 190 0.01 -8.85 12.07
C MET A 190 1.19 -9.82 12.26
N ASP A 191 2.25 -9.70 11.45
CA ASP A 191 3.38 -10.64 11.40
C ASP A 191 2.98 -12.10 11.09
N LEU A 192 1.90 -12.30 10.34
CA LEU A 192 1.47 -13.62 9.89
C LEU A 192 2.49 -14.24 8.92
N SER A 193 2.51 -15.56 8.80
CA SER A 193 3.32 -16.26 7.81
C SER A 193 2.75 -16.13 6.40
N THR A 194 1.44 -15.98 6.30
CA THR A 194 0.73 -15.70 5.05
C THR A 194 0.73 -14.20 4.77
N TRP A 195 1.06 -13.86 3.52
CA TRP A 195 1.05 -12.49 3.06
C TRP A 195 -0.33 -12.12 2.53
N THR A 196 -0.88 -11.00 3.00
CA THR A 196 -2.12 -10.43 2.47
C THR A 196 -1.83 -9.03 1.96
N MET A 197 -2.08 -8.80 0.66
CA MET A 197 -2.08 -7.45 0.08
C MET A 197 -3.51 -6.93 0.06
N PHE A 198 -3.78 -5.93 0.87
CA PHE A 198 -5.04 -5.21 0.87
C PHE A 198 -5.08 -4.24 -0.32
N VAL A 199 -6.16 -4.29 -1.09
CA VAL A 199 -6.40 -3.39 -2.22
C VAL A 199 -7.75 -2.70 -2.04
N LEU A 200 -7.74 -1.36 -1.97
CA LEU A 200 -8.91 -0.53 -1.76
C LEU A 200 -9.07 0.47 -2.91
N GLY A 201 -10.25 1.04 -3.06
CA GLY A 201 -10.55 2.07 -4.07
C GLY A 201 -11.15 1.52 -5.36
N ALA A 202 -11.05 0.22 -5.60
CA ALA A 202 -11.62 -0.41 -6.79
C ALA A 202 -13.15 -0.26 -6.87
N GLU A 203 -13.82 -0.13 -5.74
CA GLU A 203 -15.27 0.08 -5.64
C GLU A 203 -15.75 1.41 -6.24
N TYR A 204 -14.85 2.37 -6.41
CA TYR A 204 -15.16 3.68 -7.00
C TYR A 204 -14.87 3.79 -8.50
N SER A 205 -14.47 2.69 -9.17
CA SER A 205 -14.31 2.68 -10.64
C SER A 205 -14.49 1.28 -11.22
N LYS A 206 -15.45 1.14 -12.14
CA LYS A 206 -15.70 -0.15 -12.82
C LYS A 206 -14.49 -0.62 -13.62
N GLU A 207 -13.77 0.31 -14.22
CA GLU A 207 -12.59 0.03 -15.02
C GLU A 207 -11.44 -0.48 -14.14
N LEU A 208 -11.19 0.18 -12.99
CA LEU A 208 -10.19 -0.27 -12.03
C LEU A 208 -10.58 -1.60 -11.39
N ALA A 209 -11.86 -1.79 -11.03
CA ALA A 209 -12.36 -3.08 -10.52
C ALA A 209 -12.11 -4.21 -11.53
N ALA A 210 -12.33 -3.98 -12.82
CA ALA A 210 -12.08 -4.98 -13.86
C ALA A 210 -10.58 -5.31 -13.99
N VAL A 211 -9.70 -4.30 -13.89
CA VAL A 211 -8.24 -4.52 -13.88
C VAL A 211 -7.82 -5.35 -12.67
N ILE A 212 -8.30 -5.01 -11.48
CA ILE A 212 -7.99 -5.75 -10.25
C ILE A 212 -8.52 -7.18 -10.33
N GLN A 213 -9.75 -7.39 -10.81
CA GLN A 213 -10.30 -8.73 -11.00
C GLN A 213 -9.47 -9.58 -11.99
N LYS A 214 -9.05 -8.98 -13.10
CA LYS A 214 -8.16 -9.64 -14.10
C LYS A 214 -6.83 -10.07 -13.49
N ARG A 215 -6.30 -9.27 -12.54
CA ARG A 215 -5.02 -9.50 -11.86
C ARG A 215 -5.15 -10.18 -10.50
N SER A 216 -6.33 -10.67 -10.15
CA SER A 216 -6.58 -11.29 -8.83
C SER A 216 -5.58 -12.40 -8.52
N ARG A 217 -5.09 -12.42 -7.27
CA ARG A 217 -4.22 -13.44 -6.69
C ARG A 217 -4.81 -13.92 -5.37
N SER A 218 -4.44 -15.13 -4.94
CA SER A 218 -4.89 -15.68 -3.64
C SER A 218 -4.48 -14.84 -2.43
N GLU A 219 -3.39 -14.07 -2.56
CA GLU A 219 -2.84 -13.19 -1.51
C GLU A 219 -3.48 -11.79 -1.50
N MET A 220 -4.42 -11.51 -2.42
CA MET A 220 -5.09 -10.21 -2.47
C MET A 220 -6.42 -10.25 -1.73
N LEU A 221 -6.61 -9.27 -0.85
CA LEU A 221 -7.88 -8.98 -0.21
C LEU A 221 -8.39 -7.62 -0.72
N VAL A 222 -9.37 -7.67 -1.63
CA VAL A 222 -9.98 -6.46 -2.21
C VAL A 222 -11.19 -6.09 -1.36
N VAL A 223 -11.13 -4.93 -0.73
CA VAL A 223 -12.16 -4.45 0.20
C VAL A 223 -12.49 -2.99 -0.06
N GLY A 224 -13.67 -2.57 0.37
CA GLY A 224 -14.08 -1.17 0.25
C GLY A 224 -13.36 -0.26 1.24
N THR A 225 -13.03 0.92 0.78
CA THR A 225 -12.31 1.95 1.54
C THR A 225 -13.01 2.37 2.84
N ASP A 226 -14.35 2.32 2.87
CA ASP A 226 -15.14 2.68 4.05
C ASP A 226 -14.95 1.71 5.24
N LEU A 227 -14.35 0.52 4.99
CA LEU A 227 -14.00 -0.41 6.07
C LEU A 227 -12.87 0.13 6.97
N ILE A 228 -11.96 0.92 6.41
CA ILE A 228 -10.85 1.51 7.16
C ILE A 228 -10.96 3.04 7.30
N GLY A 229 -11.80 3.70 6.50
CA GLY A 229 -11.94 5.16 6.46
C GLY A 229 -10.75 5.87 5.79
N PRO A 230 -10.72 7.23 5.83
CA PRO A 230 -9.74 8.05 5.12
C PRO A 230 -8.40 8.15 5.89
N ARG A 231 -7.65 7.03 5.97
CA ARG A 231 -6.49 6.88 6.87
C ARG A 231 -5.12 7.02 6.20
N SER A 232 -5.06 7.29 4.88
CA SER A 232 -3.80 7.47 4.15
C SER A 232 -3.99 8.41 2.96
N ASP A 233 -2.94 8.69 2.22
CA ASP A 233 -2.83 9.65 1.12
C ASP A 233 -3.79 9.44 -0.07
N PHE A 234 -4.51 8.31 -0.12
CA PHE A 234 -5.60 8.14 -1.10
C PHE A 234 -6.82 9.03 -0.81
N ALA A 235 -7.03 9.42 0.46
CA ALA A 235 -8.25 10.10 0.88
C ALA A 235 -8.47 11.46 0.19
N PRO A 236 -7.47 12.34 0.01
CA PRO A 236 -7.64 13.57 -0.75
C PRO A 236 -8.03 13.34 -2.21
N PHE A 237 -7.52 12.29 -2.85
CA PHE A 237 -7.91 11.92 -4.22
C PHE A 237 -9.35 11.45 -4.29
N ALA A 238 -9.81 10.67 -3.32
CA ALA A 238 -11.22 10.28 -3.19
C ALA A 238 -12.14 11.50 -3.07
N VAL A 239 -11.78 12.49 -2.25
CA VAL A 239 -12.52 13.76 -2.10
C VAL A 239 -12.58 14.54 -3.41
N LYS A 240 -11.52 14.50 -4.22
CA LYS A 240 -11.45 15.15 -5.54
C LYS A 240 -12.06 14.30 -6.67
N HIS A 241 -12.65 13.15 -6.36
CA HIS A 241 -13.23 12.22 -7.33
C HIS A 241 -12.22 11.73 -8.38
N VAL A 242 -10.96 11.60 -8.00
CA VAL A 242 -9.93 10.96 -8.82
C VAL A 242 -9.99 9.46 -8.57
N PRO A 243 -10.11 8.60 -9.61
CA PRO A 243 -10.00 7.15 -9.44
C PRO A 243 -8.67 6.78 -8.77
N TYR A 244 -8.70 5.87 -7.80
CA TYR A 244 -7.51 5.48 -7.08
C TYR A 244 -7.51 3.99 -6.75
N LEU A 245 -6.32 3.48 -6.48
CA LEU A 245 -6.09 2.19 -5.82
C LEU A 245 -5.09 2.42 -4.69
N PHE A 246 -5.39 1.87 -3.55
CA PHE A 246 -4.51 1.88 -2.38
C PHE A 246 -4.01 0.46 -2.13
N PHE A 247 -2.71 0.31 -1.97
CA PHE A 247 -2.04 -0.97 -1.74
C PHE A 247 -1.33 -0.94 -0.40
N SER A 248 -1.60 -1.94 0.46
CA SER A 248 -1.03 -2.03 1.79
C SER A 248 -0.93 -3.49 2.25
N HIS A 249 0.04 -3.78 3.11
CA HIS A 249 0.05 -4.99 3.93
C HIS A 249 -0.56 -4.76 5.32
N ALA A 250 -1.15 -3.59 5.53
CA ALA A 250 -1.70 -3.13 6.81
C ALA A 250 -0.67 -3.13 7.95
N THR A 251 -1.13 -3.22 9.19
CA THR A 251 -0.28 -3.02 10.37
C THR A 251 0.32 -4.32 10.92
N HIS A 252 1.47 -4.20 11.57
CA HIS A 252 2.19 -5.27 12.25
C HIS A 252 2.56 -4.81 13.68
N LYS A 253 3.13 -5.68 14.51
CA LYS A 253 3.41 -5.39 15.93
C LYS A 253 4.33 -4.16 16.16
N ASP A 254 5.21 -3.86 15.21
CA ASP A 254 6.18 -2.75 15.31
C ASP A 254 5.70 -1.47 14.60
N TYR A 255 4.46 -1.46 14.07
CA TYR A 255 3.87 -0.30 13.41
C TYR A 255 3.89 0.93 14.33
N HIS A 256 4.39 2.07 13.83
CA HIS A 256 4.66 3.28 14.60
C HIS A 256 5.57 3.06 15.82
N GLY A 257 6.51 2.13 15.71
CA GLY A 257 7.41 1.74 16.78
C GLY A 257 8.87 1.64 16.36
N PRO A 258 9.79 1.50 17.33
CA PRO A 258 11.23 1.42 17.06
C PRO A 258 11.65 0.13 16.35
N GLY A 259 10.79 -0.89 16.30
CA GLY A 259 11.04 -2.16 15.61
C GLY A 259 10.71 -2.14 14.13
N ASP A 260 10.14 -1.06 13.58
CA ASP A 260 9.92 -0.93 12.14
C ASP A 260 11.20 -0.48 11.44
N THR A 261 12.18 -1.40 11.37
CA THR A 261 13.53 -1.18 10.85
C THR A 261 13.70 -1.71 9.43
N ALA A 262 14.73 -1.24 8.73
CA ALA A 262 15.06 -1.72 7.40
C ALA A 262 15.33 -3.23 7.35
N GLU A 263 15.88 -3.82 8.42
CA GLU A 263 16.15 -5.26 8.53
C GLU A 263 14.86 -6.08 8.64
N SER A 264 13.75 -5.48 9.10
CA SER A 264 12.47 -6.17 9.27
C SER A 264 11.67 -6.29 7.96
N VAL A 265 12.08 -5.58 6.90
CA VAL A 265 11.41 -5.58 5.60
C VAL A 265 11.80 -6.80 4.76
N ASN A 266 10.82 -7.49 4.19
CA ASN A 266 11.05 -8.55 3.21
C ASN A 266 11.17 -7.96 1.79
N TYR A 267 12.40 -7.74 1.36
CA TYR A 267 12.70 -7.10 0.08
C TYR A 267 12.36 -7.96 -1.13
N THR A 268 12.40 -9.29 -1.01
CA THR A 268 11.98 -10.18 -2.09
C THR A 268 10.48 -10.02 -2.35
N LYS A 269 9.67 -10.07 -1.28
CA LYS A 269 8.23 -9.85 -1.39
C LYS A 269 7.92 -8.44 -1.88
N LEU A 270 8.62 -7.42 -1.39
CA LEU A 270 8.46 -6.04 -1.83
C LEU A 270 8.74 -5.86 -3.32
N ALA A 271 9.74 -6.57 -3.87
CA ALA A 271 10.05 -6.56 -5.31
C ALA A 271 8.96 -7.27 -6.14
N GLU A 272 8.43 -8.39 -5.63
CA GLU A 272 7.30 -9.08 -6.25
C GLU A 272 6.06 -8.19 -6.32
N ASP A 273 5.76 -7.47 -5.22
CA ASP A 273 4.62 -6.55 -5.14
C ASP A 273 4.80 -5.35 -6.06
N ALA A 274 5.96 -4.72 -6.09
CA ALA A 274 6.26 -3.62 -7.00
C ALA A 274 6.11 -4.04 -8.48
N SER A 275 6.64 -5.22 -8.84
CA SER A 275 6.49 -5.77 -10.18
C SER A 275 5.03 -6.09 -10.52
N PHE A 276 4.26 -6.59 -9.56
CA PHE A 276 2.84 -6.85 -9.73
C PHE A 276 2.03 -5.56 -9.92
N ILE A 277 2.32 -4.54 -9.14
CA ILE A 277 1.67 -3.22 -9.25
C ILE A 277 2.05 -2.58 -10.60
N SER A 278 3.27 -2.75 -11.09
CA SER A 278 3.67 -2.31 -12.44
C SER A 278 2.80 -2.95 -13.53
N LEU A 279 2.44 -4.23 -13.40
CA LEU A 279 1.53 -4.88 -14.36
C LEU A 279 0.09 -4.33 -14.27
N ILE A 280 -0.39 -3.99 -13.08
CA ILE A 280 -1.67 -3.30 -12.89
C ILE A 280 -1.63 -1.92 -13.55
N ALA A 281 -0.56 -1.16 -13.32
CA ALA A 281 -0.32 0.14 -13.94
C ALA A 281 -0.36 0.06 -15.47
N GLU A 282 0.32 -0.92 -16.08
CA GLU A 282 0.28 -1.14 -17.54
C GLU A 282 -1.13 -1.44 -18.04
N ASP A 283 -1.89 -2.26 -17.32
CA ASP A 283 -3.28 -2.56 -17.71
C ASP A 283 -4.15 -1.29 -17.63
N ILE A 284 -3.99 -0.45 -16.62
CA ILE A 284 -4.72 0.82 -16.48
C ILE A 284 -4.39 1.76 -17.65
N VAL A 285 -3.11 1.88 -18.00
CA VAL A 285 -2.66 2.77 -19.11
C VAL A 285 -3.21 2.34 -20.46
N ARG A 286 -3.43 1.03 -20.63
CA ARG A 286 -3.96 0.43 -21.86
C ARG A 286 -5.48 0.38 -21.94
N LEU A 287 -6.18 0.89 -20.94
CA LEU A 287 -7.63 0.99 -20.98
C LEU A 287 -8.07 1.85 -22.18
N PRO A 288 -9.15 1.47 -22.89
CA PRO A 288 -9.61 2.21 -24.05
C PRO A 288 -10.13 3.61 -23.72
N ALA A 289 -10.54 3.82 -22.48
CA ALA A 289 -11.00 5.10 -21.95
C ALA A 289 -10.42 5.34 -20.56
N GLN A 290 -10.37 6.61 -20.16
CA GLN A 290 -9.98 6.98 -18.80
C GLN A 290 -10.97 6.41 -17.79
N PRO A 291 -10.50 5.77 -16.69
CA PRO A 291 -11.35 5.33 -15.59
C PRO A 291 -12.22 6.49 -15.06
N LYS A 292 -13.48 6.18 -14.74
CA LYS A 292 -14.41 7.15 -14.17
C LYS A 292 -14.60 6.89 -12.69
N TYR A 293 -14.60 7.96 -11.91
CA TYR A 293 -14.96 7.90 -10.50
C TYR A 293 -16.48 7.73 -10.34
N LEU A 294 -16.90 6.78 -9.52
CA LEU A 294 -18.29 6.53 -9.15
C LEU A 294 -18.59 7.23 -7.83
N THR A 295 -19.65 8.02 -7.77
CA THR A 295 -20.12 8.62 -6.51
C THR A 295 -20.80 7.60 -5.60
N GLU A 296 -21.39 6.56 -6.19
CA GLU A 296 -21.96 5.42 -5.48
C GLU A 296 -21.01 4.21 -5.66
N PRO A 297 -20.42 3.69 -4.57
CA PRO A 297 -19.46 2.59 -4.67
C PRO A 297 -20.11 1.28 -5.07
N VAL A 298 -19.40 0.48 -5.88
CA VAL A 298 -19.79 -0.89 -6.24
C VAL A 298 -18.80 -1.84 -5.58
N TYR A 299 -19.19 -2.39 -4.45
CA TYR A 299 -18.28 -3.21 -3.63
C TYR A 299 -17.91 -4.54 -4.30
N PRO A 300 -16.69 -5.05 -4.04
CA PRO A 300 -16.21 -6.28 -4.63
C PRO A 300 -17.10 -7.48 -4.28
N PRO A 301 -17.45 -8.33 -5.26
CA PRO A 301 -18.12 -9.58 -4.96
C PRO A 301 -17.20 -10.48 -4.11
N GLY A 302 -17.74 -11.11 -3.09
CA GLY A 302 -16.96 -12.02 -2.21
C GLY A 302 -16.21 -11.34 -1.07
N GLU A 303 -16.34 -10.01 -0.87
CA GLU A 303 -15.69 -9.30 0.23
C GLU A 303 -15.96 -9.93 1.61
N SER A 304 -17.21 -10.35 1.88
CA SER A 304 -17.55 -11.05 3.14
C SER A 304 -16.79 -12.36 3.32
N ALA A 305 -16.69 -13.15 2.25
CA ALA A 305 -15.91 -14.40 2.29
C ALA A 305 -14.42 -14.17 2.47
N SER A 306 -13.88 -13.10 1.85
CA SER A 306 -12.49 -12.71 2.02
C SER A 306 -12.19 -12.27 3.46
N LEU A 307 -13.07 -11.48 4.08
CA LEU A 307 -12.94 -11.09 5.48
C LEU A 307 -13.07 -12.29 6.44
N GLU A 308 -14.00 -13.22 6.15
CA GLU A 308 -14.11 -14.46 6.93
C GLU A 308 -12.82 -15.27 6.87
N ASN A 309 -12.25 -15.42 5.67
CA ASN A 309 -10.98 -16.14 5.49
C ASN A 309 -9.84 -15.44 6.25
N GLU A 310 -9.80 -14.11 6.27
CA GLU A 310 -8.78 -13.37 7.02
C GLU A 310 -8.91 -13.57 8.53
N LEU A 311 -10.14 -13.55 9.08
CA LEU A 311 -10.38 -13.88 10.49
C LEU A 311 -9.91 -15.30 10.83
N GLN A 312 -10.19 -16.28 9.95
CA GLN A 312 -9.74 -17.66 10.12
C GLN A 312 -8.22 -17.77 10.08
N LEU A 313 -7.57 -17.05 9.16
CA LEU A 313 -6.13 -17.04 9.00
C LEU A 313 -5.45 -16.49 10.26
N VAL A 314 -5.91 -15.35 10.74
CA VAL A 314 -5.40 -14.72 11.97
C VAL A 314 -5.56 -15.69 13.16
N GLU A 315 -6.72 -16.31 13.32
CA GLU A 315 -6.97 -17.25 14.41
C GLU A 315 -6.09 -18.51 14.33
N LYS A 316 -5.86 -19.01 13.12
CA LYS A 316 -5.01 -20.18 12.88
C LYS A 316 -3.53 -19.92 13.16
N GLU A 317 -3.02 -18.76 12.76
CA GLU A 317 -1.59 -18.44 12.84
C GLU A 317 -1.19 -17.76 14.16
N ARG A 318 -2.15 -17.15 14.88
CA ARG A 318 -1.89 -16.42 16.14
C ARG A 318 -2.42 -17.18 17.33
N SER A 319 -1.53 -17.78 18.11
CA SER A 319 -1.90 -18.47 19.37
C SER A 319 -2.15 -17.51 20.54
N ASP A 320 -1.65 -16.28 20.44
CA ASP A 320 -1.67 -15.23 21.48
C ASP A 320 -2.91 -14.32 21.42
N ILE A 321 -3.91 -14.62 20.58
CA ILE A 321 -5.15 -13.83 20.49
C ILE A 321 -5.90 -13.89 21.84
N PRO A 322 -6.22 -12.71 22.45
CA PRO A 322 -7.04 -12.67 23.66
C PRO A 322 -8.40 -13.35 23.45
N GLN A 323 -8.92 -14.00 24.50
CA GLN A 323 -10.19 -14.71 24.44
C GLN A 323 -11.36 -13.81 23.97
N ALA A 324 -11.35 -12.54 24.35
CA ALA A 324 -12.35 -11.57 23.91
C ALA A 324 -12.41 -11.47 22.36
N PHE A 325 -11.26 -11.38 21.71
CA PHE A 325 -11.22 -11.35 20.23
C PHE A 325 -11.63 -12.66 19.60
N ARG A 326 -11.30 -13.83 20.21
CA ARG A 326 -11.77 -15.13 19.70
C ARG A 326 -13.30 -15.22 19.70
N LEU A 327 -13.95 -14.76 20.78
CA LEU A 327 -15.42 -14.71 20.84
C LEU A 327 -16.01 -13.80 19.77
N MET A 328 -15.41 -12.65 19.53
CA MET A 328 -15.83 -11.72 18.47
C MET A 328 -15.58 -12.31 17.08
N PHE A 329 -14.46 -13.00 16.87
CA PHE A 329 -14.16 -13.69 15.59
C PHE A 329 -15.21 -14.78 15.28
N ASP A 330 -15.58 -15.60 16.27
CA ASP A 330 -16.60 -16.64 16.11
C ASP A 330 -17.95 -16.03 15.69
N ASP A 331 -18.37 -14.95 16.37
CA ASP A 331 -19.62 -14.25 16.05
C ASP A 331 -19.57 -13.65 14.65
N PHE A 332 -18.48 -12.94 14.28
CA PHE A 332 -18.39 -12.30 12.97
C PHE A 332 -18.23 -13.29 11.83
N ARG A 333 -17.54 -14.41 12.01
CA ARG A 333 -17.49 -15.46 10.98
C ARG A 333 -18.89 -16.06 10.70
N ALA A 334 -19.71 -16.22 11.73
CA ALA A 334 -21.10 -16.65 11.56
C ALA A 334 -21.94 -15.58 10.83
N ARG A 335 -21.80 -14.32 11.22
CA ARG A 335 -22.53 -13.20 10.61
C ARG A 335 -22.13 -12.96 9.16
N LEU A 336 -20.84 -12.96 8.81
CA LEU A 336 -20.36 -12.78 7.45
C LEU A 336 -20.91 -13.84 6.46
N LYS A 337 -21.28 -15.02 6.95
CA LYS A 337 -21.96 -16.07 6.14
C LYS A 337 -23.43 -15.80 5.90
N SER A 338 -24.13 -15.23 6.87
CA SER A 338 -25.59 -15.07 6.87
C SER A 338 -26.05 -13.65 6.55
N ASP A 339 -25.22 -12.65 6.81
CA ASP A 339 -25.51 -11.23 6.63
C ASP A 339 -24.45 -10.57 5.76
N SER A 340 -24.88 -10.09 4.58
CA SER A 340 -24.05 -9.35 3.65
C SER A 340 -24.09 -7.83 3.88
N SER A 341 -24.62 -7.36 5.02
CA SER A 341 -24.73 -5.95 5.32
C SER A 341 -23.36 -5.27 5.40
N ARG A 342 -23.31 -4.02 4.99
CA ARG A 342 -22.06 -3.23 5.04
C ARG A 342 -21.59 -3.00 6.48
N GLU A 343 -22.52 -2.91 7.42
CA GLU A 343 -22.23 -2.73 8.84
C GLU A 343 -21.47 -3.92 9.42
N VAL A 344 -21.93 -5.16 9.18
CA VAL A 344 -21.24 -6.37 9.65
C VAL A 344 -19.81 -6.42 9.14
N ARG A 345 -19.57 -6.15 7.85
CA ARG A 345 -18.22 -6.11 7.28
C ARG A 345 -17.33 -5.05 7.93
N ARG A 346 -17.87 -3.83 8.12
CA ARG A 346 -17.15 -2.73 8.77
C ARG A 346 -16.75 -3.08 10.21
N ILE A 347 -17.64 -3.65 10.99
CA ILE A 347 -17.33 -4.01 12.37
C ILE A 347 -16.35 -5.20 12.43
N ALA A 348 -16.51 -6.21 11.57
CA ALA A 348 -15.52 -7.30 11.45
C ALA A 348 -14.11 -6.78 11.15
N THR A 349 -14.00 -5.81 10.22
CA THR A 349 -12.72 -5.12 9.95
C THR A 349 -12.23 -4.33 11.17
N SER A 350 -13.13 -3.67 11.91
CA SER A 350 -12.77 -2.95 13.14
C SER A 350 -12.21 -3.89 14.22
N VAL A 351 -12.72 -5.13 14.31
CA VAL A 351 -12.18 -6.14 15.22
C VAL A 351 -10.76 -6.54 14.81
N LEU A 352 -10.51 -6.76 13.52
CA LEU A 352 -9.16 -7.05 13.01
C LEU A 352 -8.19 -5.87 13.31
N LEU A 353 -8.62 -4.64 13.03
CA LEU A 353 -7.81 -3.45 13.30
C LEU A 353 -7.54 -3.24 14.78
N ALA A 354 -8.53 -3.49 15.66
CA ALA A 354 -8.34 -3.40 17.11
C ALA A 354 -7.29 -4.40 17.60
N LEU A 355 -7.31 -5.63 17.08
CA LEU A 355 -6.30 -6.64 17.43
C LEU A 355 -4.91 -6.29 16.85
N ALA A 356 -4.87 -5.78 15.61
CA ALA A 356 -3.63 -5.49 14.90
C ALA A 356 -2.92 -4.24 15.40
N THR A 357 -3.66 -3.27 15.97
CA THR A 357 -3.12 -1.95 16.33
C THR A 357 -3.45 -1.61 17.79
N PRO A 358 -2.62 -2.02 18.76
CA PRO A 358 -2.88 -1.84 20.18
C PRO A 358 -3.27 -0.42 20.60
N ARG A 359 -2.67 0.61 19.98
CA ARG A 359 -3.01 2.02 20.25
C ARG A 359 -4.44 2.42 19.87
N LEU A 360 -5.06 1.68 18.97
CA LEU A 360 -6.44 1.92 18.52
C LEU A 360 -7.44 0.97 19.18
N SER A 361 -6.97 -0.03 19.93
CA SER A 361 -7.81 -1.09 20.48
C SER A 361 -8.92 -0.52 21.37
N SER A 362 -8.60 0.34 22.33
CA SER A 362 -9.61 0.94 23.20
C SER A 362 -10.64 1.70 22.38
N PHE A 363 -10.20 2.58 21.50
CA PHE A 363 -11.09 3.37 20.65
C PHE A 363 -12.01 2.49 19.78
N MET A 364 -11.47 1.49 19.09
CA MET A 364 -12.27 0.60 18.23
C MET A 364 -13.29 -0.20 19.04
N LEU A 365 -12.86 -0.72 20.20
CA LEU A 365 -13.72 -1.52 21.07
C LEU A 365 -14.82 -0.69 21.73
N SER A 366 -14.49 0.52 22.19
CA SER A 366 -15.42 1.38 22.94
C SER A 366 -16.41 2.17 22.07
N PHE A 367 -15.98 2.60 20.86
CA PHE A 367 -16.80 3.47 20.01
C PHE A 367 -17.48 2.76 18.84
N PHE A 368 -17.00 1.60 18.40
CA PHE A 368 -17.58 0.88 17.28
C PHE A 368 -18.12 -0.50 17.65
N ILE A 369 -17.30 -1.34 18.28
CA ILE A 369 -17.61 -2.76 18.48
C ILE A 369 -18.61 -2.95 19.62
N GLY A 370 -18.36 -2.37 20.78
CA GLY A 370 -19.28 -2.43 21.94
C GLY A 370 -20.66 -1.88 21.63
N PRO A 371 -20.79 -0.62 21.10
CA PRO A 371 -22.09 -0.07 20.70
C PRO A 371 -22.79 -0.85 19.57
N TYR A 372 -22.05 -1.50 18.69
CA TYR A 372 -22.66 -2.41 17.71
C TYR A 372 -23.37 -3.58 18.40
N TYR A 373 -22.71 -4.26 19.35
CA TYR A 373 -23.30 -5.37 20.09
C TYR A 373 -24.47 -4.94 20.97
N GLU A 374 -24.47 -3.72 21.52
CA GLU A 374 -25.63 -3.18 22.24
C GLU A 374 -26.86 -3.09 21.30
N ARG A 375 -26.69 -2.53 20.09
CA ARG A 375 -27.76 -2.41 19.10
C ARG A 375 -28.28 -3.77 18.61
N GLU A 376 -27.40 -4.75 18.54
CA GLU A 376 -27.72 -6.14 18.18
C GLU A 376 -28.35 -6.94 19.33
N ASN A 377 -28.63 -6.30 20.45
CA ASN A 377 -29.17 -6.95 21.65
C ASN A 377 -28.30 -8.11 22.14
N ARG A 378 -26.96 -7.93 22.09
CA ARG A 378 -25.93 -8.88 22.54
C ARG A 378 -25.10 -8.27 23.69
N PRO A 379 -25.75 -8.05 24.88
CA PRO A 379 -25.07 -7.44 26.02
C PRO A 379 -23.86 -8.26 26.49
N ASP A 380 -23.90 -9.59 26.29
CA ASP A 380 -22.79 -10.51 26.57
C ASP A 380 -21.51 -10.11 25.82
N LEU A 381 -21.61 -9.89 24.51
CA LEU A 381 -20.46 -9.48 23.68
C LEU A 381 -20.13 -8.00 23.82
N ALA A 382 -21.09 -7.14 24.08
CA ALA A 382 -20.84 -5.74 24.41
C ALA A 382 -19.97 -5.59 25.66
N VAL A 383 -20.30 -6.34 26.72
CA VAL A 383 -19.49 -6.39 27.96
C VAL A 383 -18.08 -6.91 27.65
N VAL A 384 -17.94 -7.98 26.87
CA VAL A 384 -16.62 -8.51 26.46
C VAL A 384 -15.79 -7.45 25.73
N ALA A 385 -16.38 -6.69 24.82
CA ALA A 385 -15.69 -5.61 24.08
C ALA A 385 -15.25 -4.49 25.01
N TYR A 386 -16.10 -4.04 25.94
CA TYR A 386 -15.78 -2.97 26.90
C TYR A 386 -14.75 -3.41 27.95
N GLU A 387 -14.81 -4.64 28.44
CA GLU A 387 -13.79 -5.19 29.34
C GLU A 387 -12.42 -5.31 28.66
N GLU A 388 -12.40 -5.67 27.39
CA GLU A 388 -11.17 -5.68 26.61
C GLU A 388 -10.65 -4.26 26.41
N ALA A 389 -11.51 -3.28 26.08
CA ALA A 389 -11.14 -1.86 25.95
C ALA A 389 -10.47 -1.31 27.22
N LEU A 390 -10.95 -1.68 28.40
CA LEU A 390 -10.36 -1.29 29.69
C LEU A 390 -8.89 -1.69 29.86
N LYS A 391 -8.43 -2.72 29.17
CA LYS A 391 -7.02 -3.15 29.23
C LYS A 391 -6.09 -2.23 28.44
N TRP A 392 -6.65 -1.51 27.47
CA TRP A 392 -5.91 -0.67 26.51
C TRP A 392 -6.01 0.83 26.79
N THR A 393 -6.98 1.28 27.60
CA THR A 393 -7.11 2.70 27.93
C THR A 393 -6.37 3.07 29.21
N ALA A 394 -5.59 4.16 29.14
CA ALA A 394 -4.99 4.82 30.31
C ALA A 394 -5.82 6.03 30.78
N ASP A 395 -6.80 6.48 30.00
CA ASP A 395 -7.63 7.65 30.32
C ASP A 395 -8.63 7.32 31.42
N ALA A 396 -8.61 8.12 32.51
CA ALA A 396 -9.43 7.87 33.67
C ALA A 396 -10.92 8.20 33.43
N VAL A 397 -11.24 9.07 32.47
CA VAL A 397 -12.62 9.41 32.11
C VAL A 397 -13.22 8.29 31.27
N GLU A 398 -12.49 7.87 30.27
CA GLU A 398 -12.89 6.74 29.42
C GLU A 398 -13.05 5.46 30.23
N ARG A 399 -12.14 5.20 31.18
CA ARG A 399 -12.21 4.04 32.07
C ARG A 399 -13.51 4.05 32.90
N ARG A 400 -13.90 5.18 33.51
CA ARG A 400 -15.14 5.28 34.27
C ARG A 400 -16.37 5.05 33.39
N ASP A 401 -16.41 5.66 32.22
CA ASP A 401 -17.52 5.48 31.27
C ASP A 401 -17.69 4.01 30.89
N LEU A 402 -16.59 3.32 30.57
CA LEU A 402 -16.62 1.88 30.27
C LEU A 402 -17.11 1.03 31.44
N GLU A 403 -16.67 1.33 32.69
CA GLU A 403 -17.12 0.63 33.88
C GLU A 403 -18.62 0.86 34.17
N GLU A 404 -19.15 2.06 33.87
CA GLU A 404 -20.57 2.36 33.95
C GLU A 404 -21.39 1.60 32.93
N LYS A 405 -20.94 1.57 31.66
CA LYS A 405 -21.58 0.77 30.60
C LYS A 405 -21.62 -0.71 30.93
N ILE A 406 -20.51 -1.28 31.41
CA ILE A 406 -20.44 -2.69 31.82
C ILE A 406 -21.45 -2.98 32.94
N ARG A 407 -21.55 -2.10 33.95
CA ARG A 407 -22.52 -2.27 35.04
C ARG A 407 -23.97 -2.21 34.57
N ALA A 408 -24.26 -1.34 33.62
CA ALA A 408 -25.61 -1.20 33.06
C ALA A 408 -26.05 -2.40 32.20
N LEU A 409 -25.10 -3.12 31.60
CA LEU A 409 -25.36 -4.26 30.74
C LEU A 409 -25.39 -5.61 31.48
N ARG A 410 -24.85 -5.68 32.70
CA ARG A 410 -24.91 -6.83 33.61
C ARG A 410 -26.19 -6.84 34.48
#